data_1776768f763996e2ba46f82e061c5698
#
_entry.id   1776768f763996e2ba46f82e061c5698
#
_cell.length_a   1.000
_cell.length_b   1.000
_cell.length_c   1.000
_cell.angle_alpha   90.00
_cell.angle_beta   90.00
_cell.angle_gamma   90.00
#
_symmetry.space_group_name_H-M   'P 1'
#
loop_
_entity.id
_entity.type
_entity.pdbx_description
1 polymer ?
#
loop_
_entity_poly.entity_id
_entity_poly.type
_entity_poly.pdbx_seq_one_letter_code
_entity_poly.pdbx_strand_id
1 'polypeptide(L)'
;MIKTGINGFGRFGLHLLKYWLDHKDKANFEISYINDDFLSIKEVLNIINSDSYVVFNNYKISLADNQLVIVGNDGLEQRIEYTNKPKLEIPWIGKPDIFLECSGKNTSKKDCDIYLIGNTKKVLISATSWDAKNIIFGFNHQDLNENDKIISYGSCTVNAYVPLANYLHKKYGIVESDANFIHNIPNYKLKDFNTLHRKFCTLEKSGPNLLTFINENNFTVNYTVVPYDGVSMLDFRFKLKKNVSYQELIDDLQYAFSQGELAYLYDFQESDKGPEVHKFTTYSAVFIKPNTRTINGNLYLHGYFDNENSVNRYFDLANYVSTEKIINPLPKKFD
;
A
#
# COMPACT_ATOMS: atom_id res chain seq x y z
N MET A 1 -8.58 -16.73 -15.28
CA MET A 1 -8.19 -15.66 -14.34
C MET A 1 -6.72 -15.86 -14.00
N ILE A 2 -5.96 -14.79 -13.84
CA ILE A 2 -4.52 -14.84 -13.47
C ILE A 2 -4.40 -15.42 -12.07
N LYS A 3 -3.59 -16.46 -11.90
CA LYS A 3 -3.37 -17.08 -10.59
C LYS A 3 -2.23 -16.41 -9.86
N THR A 4 -2.42 -16.15 -8.56
CA THR A 4 -1.42 -15.57 -7.71
C THR A 4 -1.10 -16.42 -6.49
N GLY A 5 0.11 -16.24 -5.95
CA GLY A 5 0.53 -16.86 -4.70
C GLY A 5 1.15 -15.85 -3.77
N ILE A 6 0.73 -15.83 -2.51
CA ILE A 6 1.24 -14.96 -1.45
C ILE A 6 2.34 -15.67 -0.67
N ASN A 7 3.50 -15.07 -0.54
CA ASN A 7 4.55 -15.49 0.40
C ASN A 7 4.67 -14.47 1.54
N GLY A 8 4.47 -14.92 2.78
CA GLY A 8 4.38 -14.10 3.98
C GLY A 8 2.93 -13.76 4.33
N PHE A 9 2.42 -14.39 5.38
CA PHE A 9 1.04 -14.23 5.85
C PHE A 9 0.98 -13.54 7.22
N GLY A 10 1.87 -12.54 7.40
CA GLY A 10 1.78 -11.57 8.48
C GLY A 10 0.65 -10.55 8.24
N ARG A 11 0.71 -9.40 8.93
CA ARG A 11 -0.34 -8.34 8.83
C ARG A 11 -0.69 -7.99 7.37
N PHE A 12 0.33 -7.78 6.52
CA PHE A 12 0.12 -7.39 5.13
C PHE A 12 -0.59 -8.49 4.32
N GLY A 13 -0.12 -9.74 4.41
CA GLY A 13 -0.73 -10.87 3.69
C GLY A 13 -2.14 -11.18 4.17
N LEU A 14 -2.39 -11.10 5.49
CA LEU A 14 -3.71 -11.28 6.09
C LEU A 14 -4.71 -10.23 5.56
N HIS A 15 -4.30 -8.96 5.58
CA HIS A 15 -5.13 -7.88 5.08
C HIS A 15 -5.35 -7.97 3.57
N LEU A 16 -4.32 -8.36 2.80
CA LEU A 16 -4.45 -8.56 1.36
C LEU A 16 -5.48 -9.66 1.03
N LEU A 17 -5.47 -10.76 1.76
CA LEU A 17 -6.48 -11.80 1.61
C LEU A 17 -7.89 -11.26 1.89
N LYS A 18 -8.06 -10.55 3.02
CA LYS A 18 -9.36 -9.96 3.36
C LYS A 18 -9.84 -8.96 2.32
N TYR A 19 -8.96 -8.04 1.92
CA TYR A 19 -9.28 -7.03 0.93
C TYR A 19 -9.64 -7.65 -0.43
N TRP A 20 -8.90 -8.67 -0.86
CA TRP A 20 -9.21 -9.40 -2.08
C TRP A 20 -10.55 -10.13 -2.01
N LEU A 21 -10.88 -10.77 -0.87
CA LEU A 21 -12.17 -11.42 -0.68
C LEU A 21 -13.34 -10.43 -0.78
N ASP A 22 -13.19 -9.27 -0.14
CA ASP A 22 -14.23 -8.22 -0.13
C ASP A 22 -14.42 -7.55 -1.51
N HIS A 23 -13.42 -7.63 -2.38
CA HIS A 23 -13.42 -7.01 -3.70
C HIS A 23 -13.14 -8.00 -4.84
N LYS A 24 -13.53 -9.25 -4.63
CA LYS A 24 -13.27 -10.35 -5.57
C LYS A 24 -13.91 -10.11 -6.95
N ASP A 25 -15.06 -9.46 -6.98
CA ASP A 25 -15.75 -9.05 -8.20
C ASP A 25 -14.98 -8.02 -9.04
N LYS A 26 -14.05 -7.30 -8.42
CA LYS A 26 -13.21 -6.27 -9.04
C LYS A 26 -11.77 -6.73 -9.27
N ALA A 27 -11.41 -7.92 -8.78
CA ALA A 27 -10.08 -8.47 -8.92
C ALA A 27 -9.89 -9.13 -10.30
N ASN A 28 -8.80 -8.78 -10.98
CA ASN A 28 -8.38 -9.42 -12.23
C ASN A 28 -7.51 -10.67 -11.99
N PHE A 29 -7.26 -10.99 -10.73
CA PHE A 29 -6.44 -12.12 -10.30
C PHE A 29 -7.14 -12.95 -9.22
N GLU A 30 -6.68 -14.17 -9.06
CA GLU A 30 -7.15 -15.11 -8.05
C GLU A 30 -6.00 -15.48 -7.11
N ILE A 31 -6.24 -15.43 -5.80
CA ILE A 31 -5.29 -15.94 -4.80
C ILE A 31 -5.51 -17.45 -4.69
N SER A 32 -4.57 -18.22 -5.22
CA SER A 32 -4.63 -19.69 -5.25
C SER A 32 -3.70 -20.35 -4.23
N TYR A 33 -2.63 -19.65 -3.80
CA TYR A 33 -1.57 -20.17 -2.94
C TYR A 33 -1.21 -19.17 -1.86
N ILE A 34 -0.94 -19.67 -0.65
CA ILE A 34 -0.36 -18.90 0.45
C ILE A 34 0.76 -19.71 1.08
N ASN A 35 1.88 -19.06 1.38
CA ASN A 35 2.97 -19.62 2.18
C ASN A 35 3.35 -18.67 3.31
N ASP A 36 3.67 -19.25 4.46
CA ASP A 36 4.36 -18.53 5.53
C ASP A 36 5.43 -19.42 6.15
N ASP A 37 6.62 -18.91 6.41
CA ASP A 37 7.74 -19.70 6.93
C ASP A 37 7.66 -19.95 8.45
N PHE A 38 6.77 -19.26 9.17
CA PHE A 38 6.61 -19.38 10.62
C PHE A 38 5.26 -19.98 11.04
N LEU A 39 4.18 -19.58 10.38
CA LEU A 39 2.82 -19.91 10.80
C LEU A 39 2.36 -21.23 10.20
N SER A 40 1.98 -22.18 11.03
CA SER A 40 1.24 -23.36 10.60
C SER A 40 -0.16 -22.97 10.13
N ILE A 41 -0.80 -23.83 9.32
CA ILE A 41 -2.17 -23.58 8.83
C ILE A 41 -3.19 -23.43 9.96
N LYS A 42 -2.98 -24.10 11.10
CA LYS A 42 -3.84 -23.98 12.29
C LYS A 42 -3.68 -22.64 12.98
N GLU A 43 -2.44 -22.13 13.08
CA GLU A 43 -2.17 -20.80 13.62
C GLU A 43 -2.76 -19.72 12.73
N VAL A 44 -2.64 -19.86 11.41
CA VAL A 44 -3.28 -18.96 10.45
C VAL A 44 -4.80 -18.93 10.63
N LEU A 45 -5.45 -20.10 10.74
CA LEU A 45 -6.88 -20.17 11.00
C LEU A 45 -7.26 -19.47 12.30
N ASN A 46 -6.47 -19.67 13.37
CA ASN A 46 -6.70 -18.99 14.64
C ASN A 46 -6.57 -17.48 14.52
N ILE A 47 -5.54 -16.98 13.82
CA ILE A 47 -5.35 -15.56 13.57
C ILE A 47 -6.54 -14.99 12.80
N ILE A 48 -6.97 -15.62 11.72
CA ILE A 48 -8.11 -15.18 10.92
C ILE A 48 -9.39 -15.09 11.77
N ASN A 49 -9.61 -16.02 12.67
CA ASN A 49 -10.81 -16.07 13.51
C ASN A 49 -10.77 -15.16 14.74
N SER A 50 -9.58 -14.70 15.15
CA SER A 50 -9.41 -13.93 16.39
C SER A 50 -8.83 -12.53 16.20
N ASP A 51 -8.42 -12.16 14.98
CA ASP A 51 -7.86 -10.83 14.74
C ASP A 51 -8.92 -9.75 14.95
N SER A 52 -8.62 -8.79 15.82
CA SER A 52 -9.55 -7.72 16.20
C SER A 52 -9.56 -6.55 15.22
N TYR A 53 -8.57 -6.48 14.32
CA TYR A 53 -8.44 -5.42 13.33
C TYR A 53 -8.91 -5.89 11.95
N VAL A 54 -8.35 -6.99 11.43
CA VAL A 54 -8.76 -7.57 10.14
C VAL A 54 -9.81 -8.64 10.38
N VAL A 55 -11.07 -8.23 10.41
CA VAL A 55 -12.20 -9.09 10.81
C VAL A 55 -12.85 -9.76 9.60
N PHE A 56 -13.02 -11.07 9.66
CA PHE A 56 -13.59 -11.90 8.58
C PHE A 56 -15.06 -12.29 8.80
N ASN A 57 -15.87 -11.42 9.43
CA ASN A 57 -17.27 -11.71 9.82
C ASN A 57 -18.19 -12.18 8.68
N ASN A 58 -17.88 -11.81 7.44
CA ASN A 58 -18.66 -12.18 6.26
C ASN A 58 -18.26 -13.53 5.66
N TYR A 59 -17.31 -14.23 6.29
CA TYR A 59 -16.72 -15.46 5.76
C TYR A 59 -16.71 -16.55 6.82
N LYS A 60 -17.07 -17.77 6.40
CA LYS A 60 -16.82 -18.99 7.18
C LYS A 60 -15.53 -19.60 6.68
N ILE A 61 -14.55 -19.75 7.56
CA ILE A 61 -13.24 -20.26 7.21
C ILE A 61 -12.97 -21.57 7.95
N SER A 62 -12.60 -22.58 7.22
CA SER A 62 -12.30 -23.92 7.72
C SER A 62 -11.08 -24.50 7.02
N LEU A 63 -10.63 -25.64 7.46
CA LEU A 63 -9.51 -26.39 6.88
C LEU A 63 -10.01 -27.68 6.22
N ALA A 64 -9.49 -27.95 5.03
CA ALA A 64 -9.61 -29.26 4.40
C ALA A 64 -8.22 -29.64 3.88
N ASP A 65 -7.61 -30.65 4.48
CA ASP A 65 -6.22 -31.04 4.25
C ASP A 65 -5.27 -29.83 4.43
N ASN A 66 -4.52 -29.46 3.41
CA ASN A 66 -3.62 -28.31 3.40
C ASN A 66 -4.25 -27.07 2.73
N GLN A 67 -5.58 -26.95 2.76
CA GLN A 67 -6.29 -25.84 2.14
C GLN A 67 -7.07 -25.03 3.17
N LEU A 68 -7.04 -23.71 3.01
CA LEU A 68 -8.03 -22.82 3.59
C LEU A 68 -9.27 -22.87 2.70
N VAL A 69 -10.41 -23.27 3.29
CA VAL A 69 -11.71 -23.28 2.63
C VAL A 69 -12.49 -22.09 3.16
N ILE A 70 -12.78 -21.15 2.30
CA ILE A 70 -13.43 -19.88 2.63
C ILE A 70 -14.76 -19.81 1.91
N VAL A 71 -15.85 -19.66 2.67
CA VAL A 71 -17.21 -19.57 2.12
C VAL A 71 -17.75 -18.18 2.49
N GLY A 72 -18.06 -17.39 1.47
CA GLY A 72 -18.70 -16.09 1.65
C GLY A 72 -20.19 -16.19 2.01
N ASN A 73 -20.81 -15.08 2.42
CA ASN A 73 -22.25 -15.04 2.67
C ASN A 73 -23.10 -15.29 1.41
N ASP A 74 -22.52 -15.15 0.23
CA ASP A 74 -23.11 -15.51 -1.07
C ASP A 74 -23.11 -17.02 -1.34
N GLY A 75 -22.50 -17.82 -0.46
CA GLY A 75 -22.34 -19.26 -0.59
C GLY A 75 -21.23 -19.70 -1.54
N LEU A 76 -20.47 -18.76 -2.13
CA LEU A 76 -19.35 -19.12 -2.99
C LEU A 76 -18.15 -19.60 -2.17
N GLU A 77 -17.64 -20.77 -2.56
CA GLU A 77 -16.49 -21.39 -1.93
C GLU A 77 -15.20 -21.01 -2.68
N GLN A 78 -14.19 -20.62 -1.90
CA GLN A 78 -12.81 -20.42 -2.36
C GLN A 78 -11.89 -21.39 -1.63
N ARG A 79 -11.04 -22.08 -2.38
CA ARG A 79 -9.99 -22.96 -1.84
C ARG A 79 -8.62 -22.38 -2.12
N ILE A 80 -7.80 -22.24 -1.09
CA ILE A 80 -6.44 -21.71 -1.19
C ILE A 80 -5.49 -22.74 -0.61
N GLU A 81 -4.54 -23.21 -1.41
CA GLU A 81 -3.48 -24.12 -0.96
C GLU A 81 -2.56 -23.36 0.01
N TYR A 82 -2.39 -23.89 1.21
CA TYR A 82 -1.52 -23.30 2.23
C TYR A 82 -0.29 -24.18 2.46
N THR A 83 0.87 -23.54 2.55
CA THR A 83 2.13 -24.20 2.89
C THR A 83 2.85 -23.46 4.00
N ASN A 84 3.54 -24.21 4.87
CA ASN A 84 4.43 -23.66 5.88
C ASN A 84 5.85 -24.15 5.56
N LYS A 85 6.53 -23.39 4.71
CA LYS A 85 7.84 -23.79 4.16
C LYS A 85 8.80 -22.62 4.09
N PRO A 86 10.09 -22.86 4.33
CA PRO A 86 11.14 -21.91 4.00
C PRO A 86 11.10 -21.54 2.51
N LYS A 87 11.57 -20.36 2.20
CA LYS A 87 11.56 -19.75 0.85
C LYS A 87 11.93 -20.72 -0.30
N LEU A 88 13.00 -21.50 -0.13
CA LEU A 88 13.51 -22.38 -1.18
C LEU A 88 12.75 -23.73 -1.29
N GLU A 89 11.86 -24.02 -0.34
CA GLU A 89 11.11 -25.26 -0.26
C GLU A 89 9.62 -25.10 -0.58
N ILE A 90 9.20 -23.92 -0.99
CA ILE A 90 7.81 -23.63 -1.35
C ILE A 90 7.43 -24.46 -2.58
N PRO A 91 6.49 -25.44 -2.47
CA PRO A 91 6.26 -26.44 -3.53
C PRO A 91 5.49 -25.91 -4.74
N TRP A 92 4.94 -24.71 -4.63
CA TRP A 92 4.18 -24.08 -5.70
C TRP A 92 4.94 -22.93 -6.40
N ILE A 93 6.23 -22.71 -6.11
CA ILE A 93 7.06 -21.79 -6.91
C ILE A 93 6.96 -22.17 -8.38
N GLY A 94 6.69 -21.19 -9.24
CA GLY A 94 6.51 -21.38 -10.67
C GLY A 94 5.12 -21.85 -11.09
N LYS A 95 4.18 -22.13 -10.18
CA LYS A 95 2.79 -22.44 -10.53
C LYS A 95 1.92 -21.19 -10.77
N PRO A 96 1.95 -20.14 -9.90
CA PRO A 96 1.17 -18.93 -10.13
C PRO A 96 1.75 -18.11 -11.28
N ASP A 97 0.91 -17.31 -11.93
CA ASP A 97 1.33 -16.37 -12.97
C ASP A 97 2.06 -15.16 -12.38
N ILE A 98 1.62 -14.71 -11.18
CA ILE A 98 2.21 -13.61 -10.42
C ILE A 98 2.50 -14.09 -8.99
N PHE A 99 3.73 -13.83 -8.54
CA PHE A 99 4.16 -14.10 -7.17
C PHE A 99 4.08 -12.81 -6.34
N LEU A 100 3.33 -12.86 -5.24
CA LEU A 100 3.11 -11.74 -4.33
C LEU A 100 4.02 -11.90 -3.11
N GLU A 101 5.15 -11.20 -3.08
CA GLU A 101 6.12 -11.25 -1.99
C GLU A 101 5.70 -10.29 -0.88
N CYS A 102 5.07 -10.83 0.17
CA CYS A 102 4.47 -10.09 1.28
C CYS A 102 5.20 -10.31 2.62
N SER A 103 6.33 -11.00 2.64
CA SER A 103 7.06 -11.29 3.88
C SER A 103 7.77 -10.07 4.47
N GLY A 104 8.05 -9.05 3.66
CA GLY A 104 8.89 -7.91 4.02
C GLY A 104 10.38 -8.25 4.18
N LYS A 105 10.78 -9.50 3.92
CA LYS A 105 12.16 -9.99 4.04
C LYS A 105 12.91 -9.98 2.70
N ASN A 106 12.22 -10.37 1.63
CA ASN A 106 12.80 -10.51 0.30
C ASN A 106 12.47 -9.25 -0.51
N THR A 107 13.31 -8.23 -0.41
CA THR A 107 13.05 -6.91 -1.00
C THR A 107 13.98 -6.56 -2.15
N SER A 108 14.95 -7.42 -2.50
CA SER A 108 15.87 -7.22 -3.61
C SER A 108 15.49 -8.07 -4.83
N LYS A 109 15.96 -7.66 -6.02
CA LYS A 109 15.85 -8.48 -7.23
C LYS A 109 16.43 -9.87 -7.02
N LYS A 110 17.64 -9.93 -6.46
CA LYS A 110 18.32 -11.20 -6.17
C LYS A 110 17.49 -12.15 -5.30
N ASP A 111 16.80 -11.59 -4.31
CA ASP A 111 15.95 -12.40 -3.43
C ASP A 111 14.71 -12.93 -4.15
N CYS A 112 14.25 -12.23 -5.17
CA CYS A 112 13.00 -12.53 -5.88
C CYS A 112 13.18 -13.28 -7.21
N ASP A 113 14.38 -13.30 -7.78
CA ASP A 113 14.67 -13.98 -9.06
C ASP A 113 14.28 -15.46 -9.05
N ILE A 114 14.42 -16.12 -7.90
CA ILE A 114 14.09 -17.55 -7.76
C ILE A 114 12.62 -17.87 -8.03
N TYR A 115 11.73 -16.88 -7.90
CA TYR A 115 10.30 -17.06 -8.13
C TYR A 115 9.94 -16.97 -9.63
N LEU A 116 10.82 -16.43 -10.47
CA LEU A 116 10.60 -16.24 -11.91
C LEU A 116 10.89 -17.51 -12.71
N ILE A 117 10.24 -18.58 -12.35
CA ILE A 117 10.32 -19.89 -13.06
C ILE A 117 8.93 -20.40 -13.44
N GLY A 118 8.86 -21.36 -14.33
CA GLY A 118 7.61 -21.98 -14.75
C GLY A 118 6.62 -20.98 -15.34
N ASN A 119 5.44 -20.90 -14.76
CA ASN A 119 4.38 -19.97 -15.18
C ASN A 119 4.56 -18.55 -14.63
N THR A 120 5.36 -18.37 -13.58
CA THR A 120 5.52 -17.07 -12.91
C THR A 120 6.26 -16.07 -13.77
N LYS A 121 5.58 -15.04 -14.20
CA LYS A 121 6.10 -14.00 -15.09
C LYS A 121 6.46 -12.71 -14.38
N LYS A 122 5.85 -12.46 -13.23
CA LYS A 122 6.06 -11.25 -12.44
C LYS A 122 6.11 -11.55 -10.96
N VAL A 123 6.92 -10.78 -10.24
CA VAL A 123 6.98 -10.76 -8.78
C VAL A 123 6.69 -9.35 -8.30
N LEU A 124 5.72 -9.21 -7.40
CA LEU A 124 5.40 -7.95 -6.74
C LEU A 124 5.90 -7.99 -5.30
N ILE A 125 6.71 -7.00 -4.95
CA ILE A 125 7.28 -6.84 -3.60
C ILE A 125 6.42 -5.85 -2.82
N SER A 126 5.97 -6.25 -1.63
CA SER A 126 5.15 -5.44 -0.72
C SER A 126 5.95 -4.45 0.16
N ALA A 127 7.13 -4.12 -0.25
CA ALA A 127 8.03 -3.18 0.44
C ALA A 127 8.85 -2.40 -0.58
N THR A 128 9.44 -1.28 -0.17
CA THR A 128 10.38 -0.55 -1.02
C THR A 128 11.58 -1.43 -1.38
N SER A 129 11.88 -1.50 -2.65
CA SER A 129 13.10 -2.13 -3.17
C SER A 129 14.11 -1.06 -3.59
N TRP A 130 15.40 -1.35 -3.39
CA TRP A 130 16.48 -0.43 -3.78
C TRP A 130 17.13 -0.80 -5.13
N ASP A 131 16.76 -1.92 -5.70
CA ASP A 131 17.28 -2.43 -6.97
C ASP A 131 16.20 -2.87 -7.95
N ALA A 132 14.96 -3.13 -7.50
CA ALA A 132 13.81 -3.33 -8.36
C ALA A 132 13.12 -1.99 -8.66
N LYS A 133 12.39 -1.95 -9.77
CA LYS A 133 11.61 -0.77 -10.18
C LYS A 133 10.49 -0.52 -9.18
N ASN A 134 10.46 0.69 -8.60
CA ASN A 134 9.38 1.11 -7.74
C ASN A 134 8.26 1.71 -8.62
N ILE A 135 7.13 1.05 -8.64
CA ILE A 135 5.92 1.47 -9.35
C ILE A 135 4.89 1.94 -8.34
N ILE A 136 4.67 3.24 -8.34
CA ILE A 136 3.71 3.91 -7.45
C ILE A 136 2.42 4.14 -8.24
N PHE A 137 1.35 3.51 -7.79
CA PHE A 137 0.06 3.61 -8.44
C PHE A 137 -0.47 5.06 -8.38
N GLY A 138 -0.91 5.58 -9.53
CA GLY A 138 -1.29 6.99 -9.65
C GLY A 138 -0.15 7.96 -9.96
N PHE A 139 1.10 7.47 -10.05
CA PHE A 139 2.27 8.29 -10.42
C PHE A 139 2.96 7.77 -11.68
N ASN A 140 3.56 6.59 -11.61
CA ASN A 140 4.36 6.03 -12.70
C ASN A 140 3.94 4.60 -13.10
N HIS A 141 2.74 4.16 -12.74
CA HIS A 141 2.27 2.81 -13.07
C HIS A 141 2.16 2.59 -14.60
N GLN A 142 1.97 3.66 -15.37
CA GLN A 142 1.95 3.61 -16.84
C GLN A 142 3.35 3.38 -17.44
N ASP A 143 4.42 3.57 -16.67
CA ASP A 143 5.80 3.31 -17.12
C ASP A 143 6.19 1.83 -17.02
N LEU A 144 5.26 1.00 -16.53
CA LEU A 144 5.45 -0.43 -16.46
C LEU A 144 5.52 -1.03 -17.87
N ASN A 145 6.49 -1.89 -18.11
CA ASN A 145 6.66 -2.60 -19.37
C ASN A 145 6.87 -4.10 -19.16
N GLU A 146 6.87 -4.86 -20.24
CA GLU A 146 6.98 -6.33 -20.21
C GLU A 146 8.27 -6.83 -19.55
N ASN A 147 9.36 -6.06 -19.65
CA ASN A 147 10.66 -6.42 -19.08
C ASN A 147 10.76 -6.19 -17.57
N ASP A 148 9.80 -5.45 -16.99
CA ASP A 148 9.74 -5.21 -15.57
C ASP A 148 9.14 -6.45 -14.88
N LYS A 149 9.99 -7.46 -14.59
CA LYS A 149 9.57 -8.74 -14.03
C LYS A 149 9.47 -8.72 -12.50
N ILE A 150 10.31 -7.94 -11.83
CA ILE A 150 10.32 -7.76 -10.37
C ILE A 150 10.04 -6.30 -10.07
N ILE A 151 8.94 -6.05 -9.36
CA ILE A 151 8.35 -4.72 -9.17
C ILE A 151 8.10 -4.52 -7.69
N SER A 152 8.44 -3.36 -7.18
CA SER A 152 8.08 -2.92 -5.83
C SER A 152 6.93 -1.92 -5.89
N TYR A 153 5.95 -2.02 -4.99
CA TYR A 153 4.88 -1.03 -4.86
C TYR A 153 5.32 0.23 -4.08
N GLY A 154 6.55 0.25 -3.56
CA GLY A 154 7.06 1.29 -2.68
C GLY A 154 6.72 1.02 -1.20
N SER A 155 6.15 2.00 -0.53
CA SER A 155 5.70 1.90 0.87
C SER A 155 4.49 2.80 1.12
N CYS A 156 3.86 2.68 2.29
CA CYS A 156 2.72 3.50 2.70
C CYS A 156 3.03 5.01 2.61
N THR A 157 4.18 5.44 3.13
CA THR A 157 4.60 6.85 3.11
C THR A 157 4.94 7.34 1.70
N VAL A 158 5.50 6.48 0.86
CA VAL A 158 5.79 6.80 -0.55
C VAL A 158 4.49 6.98 -1.34
N ASN A 159 3.53 6.08 -1.16
CA ASN A 159 2.22 6.19 -1.81
C ASN A 159 1.39 7.38 -1.30
N ALA A 160 1.54 7.75 -0.03
CA ALA A 160 0.88 8.93 0.52
C ALA A 160 1.46 10.25 -0.03
N TYR A 161 2.75 10.31 -0.32
CA TYR A 161 3.43 11.55 -0.67
C TYR A 161 3.64 11.75 -2.18
N VAL A 162 4.17 10.75 -2.88
CA VAL A 162 4.72 10.91 -4.23
C VAL A 162 3.69 11.36 -5.28
N PRO A 163 2.49 10.76 -5.41
CA PRO A 163 1.52 11.20 -6.39
C PRO A 163 1.05 12.63 -6.15
N LEU A 164 0.84 13.02 -4.88
CA LEU A 164 0.43 14.37 -4.52
C LEU A 164 1.51 15.40 -4.81
N ALA A 165 2.76 15.13 -4.41
CA ALA A 165 3.89 16.02 -4.67
C ALA A 165 4.12 16.22 -6.17
N ASN A 166 4.00 15.17 -6.97
CA ASN A 166 4.10 15.25 -8.43
C ASN A 166 2.99 16.15 -9.03
N TYR A 167 1.75 15.98 -8.60
CA TYR A 167 0.63 16.80 -9.04
C TYR A 167 0.85 18.29 -8.71
N LEU A 168 1.18 18.58 -7.44
CA LEU A 168 1.44 19.94 -6.99
C LEU A 168 2.63 20.58 -7.73
N HIS A 169 3.69 19.79 -7.98
CA HIS A 169 4.84 20.30 -8.72
C HIS A 169 4.51 20.64 -10.16
N LYS A 170 3.80 19.77 -10.87
CA LYS A 170 3.37 20.00 -12.26
C LYS A 170 2.52 21.27 -12.38
N LYS A 171 1.66 21.52 -11.41
CA LYS A 171 0.67 22.60 -11.48
C LYS A 171 1.18 23.93 -10.92
N TYR A 172 1.87 23.89 -9.80
CA TYR A 172 2.27 25.07 -9.02
C TYR A 172 3.78 25.24 -8.88
N GLY A 173 4.56 24.19 -9.15
CA GLY A 173 5.98 24.13 -8.85
C GLY A 173 6.23 23.98 -7.35
N ILE A 174 7.04 23.02 -6.96
CA ILE A 174 7.51 22.89 -5.56
C ILE A 174 8.95 23.41 -5.51
N VAL A 175 9.21 24.32 -4.58
CA VAL A 175 10.55 24.86 -4.31
C VAL A 175 11.24 24.03 -3.23
N GLU A 176 10.51 23.75 -2.16
CA GLU A 176 10.95 22.91 -1.04
C GLU A 176 9.74 22.23 -0.41
N SER A 177 9.96 21.12 0.27
CA SER A 177 8.90 20.44 1.01
C SER A 177 9.44 19.64 2.18
N ASP A 178 8.57 19.38 3.13
CA ASP A 178 8.82 18.44 4.22
C ASP A 178 7.61 17.57 4.49
N ALA A 179 7.88 16.37 4.98
CA ALA A 179 6.89 15.40 5.38
C ALA A 179 7.17 14.93 6.81
N ASN A 180 6.18 14.99 7.66
CA ASN A 180 6.25 14.50 9.02
C ASN A 180 5.24 13.36 9.21
N PHE A 181 5.71 12.23 9.72
CA PHE A 181 4.89 11.05 9.98
C PHE A 181 4.99 10.65 11.45
N ILE A 182 3.84 10.52 12.09
CA ILE A 182 3.70 9.82 13.35
C ILE A 182 3.08 8.46 13.01
N HIS A 183 3.95 7.46 12.91
CA HIS A 183 3.60 6.15 12.37
C HIS A 183 3.27 5.18 13.49
N ASN A 184 2.12 4.54 13.42
CA ASN A 184 1.70 3.54 14.39
C ASN A 184 2.49 2.23 14.24
N ILE A 185 2.64 1.52 15.34
CA ILE A 185 3.09 0.12 15.36
C ILE A 185 2.20 -0.71 16.27
N PRO A 186 2.01 -2.00 15.97
CA PRO A 186 1.31 -2.91 16.87
C PRO A 186 1.98 -3.03 18.23
N ASN A 187 1.19 -3.15 19.30
CA ASN A 187 1.66 -3.23 20.67
C ASN A 187 2.70 -4.34 20.91
N TYR A 188 2.58 -5.50 20.24
CA TYR A 188 3.53 -6.61 20.40
C TYR A 188 4.95 -6.29 19.88
N LYS A 189 5.12 -5.23 19.07
CA LYS A 189 6.42 -4.76 18.57
C LYS A 189 7.07 -3.68 19.44
N LEU A 190 6.42 -3.24 20.51
CA LEU A 190 6.90 -2.15 21.36
C LEU A 190 8.30 -2.38 21.97
N LYS A 191 8.64 -3.63 22.25
CA LYS A 191 9.94 -3.98 22.83
C LYS A 191 11.11 -3.65 21.89
N ASP A 192 10.85 -3.61 20.60
CA ASP A 192 11.86 -3.42 19.55
C ASP A 192 12.00 -1.96 19.12
N PHE A 193 11.17 -1.04 19.67
CA PHE A 193 11.13 0.35 19.22
C PHE A 193 11.23 1.34 20.38
N ASN A 194 12.13 2.31 20.21
CA ASN A 194 12.12 3.53 20.99
C ASN A 194 11.33 4.60 20.24
N THR A 195 10.12 4.88 20.70
CA THR A 195 9.15 5.75 20.03
C THR A 195 9.49 7.25 20.10
N LEU A 196 10.45 7.64 20.96
CA LEU A 196 10.89 9.04 21.10
C LEU A 196 12.04 9.38 20.16
N HIS A 197 12.62 8.40 19.47
CA HIS A 197 13.68 8.66 18.51
C HIS A 197 13.15 8.76 17.10
N ARG A 198 13.72 9.70 16.34
CA ARG A 198 13.56 9.74 14.89
C ARG A 198 14.07 8.43 14.29
N LYS A 199 13.26 7.84 13.41
CA LYS A 199 13.62 6.64 12.65
C LYS A 199 13.83 7.00 11.18
N PHE A 200 14.52 6.13 10.46
CA PHE A 200 14.62 6.23 9.00
C PHE A 200 13.27 5.92 8.36
N CYS A 201 12.85 6.76 7.43
CA CYS A 201 11.69 6.56 6.58
C CYS A 201 12.14 6.24 5.15
N THR A 202 11.54 5.24 4.54
CA THR A 202 11.87 4.89 3.14
C THR A 202 11.67 6.05 2.17
N LEU A 203 10.73 6.95 2.45
CA LEU A 203 10.48 8.15 1.65
C LEU A 203 11.70 9.09 1.58
N GLU A 204 12.55 9.14 2.60
CA GLU A 204 13.76 9.98 2.61
C GLU A 204 14.67 9.72 1.39
N LYS A 205 14.72 8.44 0.98
CA LYS A 205 15.53 8.01 -0.17
C LYS A 205 14.69 7.79 -1.42
N SER A 206 13.48 7.24 -1.28
CA SER A 206 12.62 6.97 -2.44
C SER A 206 12.06 8.25 -3.06
N GLY A 207 11.78 9.27 -2.26
CA GLY A 207 11.27 10.56 -2.76
C GLY A 207 12.21 11.17 -3.79
N PRO A 208 13.48 11.47 -3.46
CA PRO A 208 14.46 11.98 -4.42
C PRO A 208 14.74 11.06 -5.61
N ASN A 209 14.62 9.75 -5.44
CA ASN A 209 14.81 8.80 -6.54
C ASN A 209 13.65 8.79 -7.54
N LEU A 210 12.43 9.09 -7.08
CA LEU A 210 11.21 9.09 -7.89
C LEU A 210 10.86 10.47 -8.46
N LEU A 211 11.16 11.54 -7.71
CA LEU A 211 10.78 12.91 -8.03
C LEU A 211 12.03 13.76 -8.27
N THR A 212 12.31 14.08 -9.52
CA THR A 212 13.56 14.77 -9.95
C THR A 212 13.69 16.21 -9.42
N PHE A 213 12.60 16.79 -8.93
CA PHE A 213 12.57 18.17 -8.41
C PHE A 213 12.83 18.28 -6.90
N ILE A 214 12.96 17.15 -6.19
CA ILE A 214 13.33 17.12 -4.77
C ILE A 214 14.67 16.42 -4.57
N ASN A 215 15.43 16.91 -3.60
CA ASN A 215 16.75 16.39 -3.23
C ASN A 215 17.06 16.78 -1.77
N GLU A 216 18.23 16.43 -1.27
CA GLU A 216 18.66 16.68 0.11
C GLU A 216 18.67 18.16 0.53
N ASN A 217 18.71 19.12 -0.44
CA ASN A 217 18.74 20.55 -0.14
C ASN A 217 17.34 21.18 -0.03
N ASN A 218 16.30 20.49 -0.51
CA ASN A 218 14.96 21.05 -0.55
C ASN A 218 13.86 20.09 -0.08
N PHE A 219 14.24 18.94 0.45
CA PHE A 219 13.30 17.94 0.98
C PHE A 219 13.80 17.32 2.28
N THR A 220 12.93 17.20 3.26
CA THR A 220 13.22 16.50 4.51
C THR A 220 12.02 15.66 4.98
N VAL A 221 12.32 14.61 5.72
CA VAL A 221 11.31 13.74 6.32
C VAL A 221 11.59 13.60 7.80
N ASN A 222 10.57 13.79 8.64
CA ASN A 222 10.58 13.40 10.04
C ASN A 222 9.68 12.19 10.22
N TYR A 223 10.18 11.19 10.93
CA TYR A 223 9.47 9.94 11.11
C TYR A 223 9.62 9.45 12.55
N THR A 224 8.50 9.39 13.25
CA THR A 224 8.42 8.90 14.63
C THR A 224 7.44 7.73 14.68
N VAL A 225 7.81 6.68 15.41
CA VAL A 225 6.97 5.51 15.61
C VAL A 225 6.31 5.58 16.97
N VAL A 226 5.00 5.32 17.02
CA VAL A 226 4.20 5.35 18.26
C VAL A 226 3.42 4.05 18.46
N PRO A 227 3.22 3.63 19.72
CA PRO A 227 2.45 2.45 20.06
C PRO A 227 0.94 2.75 19.98
N TYR A 228 0.40 2.68 18.79
CA TYR A 228 -1.01 2.94 18.55
C TYR A 228 -1.56 1.91 17.55
N ASP A 229 -2.66 1.28 17.87
CA ASP A 229 -3.35 0.34 16.99
C ASP A 229 -4.36 1.10 16.13
N GLY A 230 -4.08 1.29 14.86
CA GLY A 230 -4.96 1.99 13.97
C GLY A 230 -4.25 2.72 12.86
N VAL A 231 -4.60 3.99 12.67
CA VAL A 231 -4.08 4.85 11.61
C VAL A 231 -2.89 5.67 12.07
N SER A 232 -2.04 6.00 11.13
CA SER A 232 -0.92 6.92 11.30
C SER A 232 -1.34 8.34 10.94
N MET A 233 -0.67 9.32 11.53
CA MET A 233 -0.87 10.74 11.23
C MET A 233 0.25 11.24 10.31
N LEU A 234 -0.08 12.20 9.46
CA LEU A 234 0.87 12.88 8.59
C LEU A 234 0.64 14.37 8.57
N ASP A 235 1.75 15.11 8.40
CA ASP A 235 1.76 16.53 8.08
C ASP A 235 2.70 16.75 6.90
N PHE A 236 2.19 17.37 5.84
CA PHE A 236 2.98 17.76 4.68
C PHE A 236 3.06 19.28 4.59
N ARG A 237 4.23 19.77 4.24
CA ARG A 237 4.43 21.15 3.85
C ARG A 237 5.03 21.22 2.44
N PHE A 238 4.45 22.05 1.59
CA PHE A 238 4.94 22.30 0.24
C PHE A 238 5.09 23.83 0.03
N LYS A 239 6.31 24.29 -0.19
CA LYS A 239 6.57 25.67 -0.65
C LYS A 239 6.32 25.73 -2.15
N LEU A 240 5.27 26.44 -2.53
CA LEU A 240 4.87 26.55 -3.93
C LEU A 240 5.59 27.74 -4.59
N LYS A 241 5.96 27.57 -5.87
CA LYS A 241 6.57 28.62 -6.68
C LYS A 241 5.53 29.64 -7.15
N LYS A 242 4.35 29.16 -7.58
CA LYS A 242 3.25 30.02 -7.99
C LYS A 242 2.52 30.55 -6.76
N ASN A 243 2.21 31.83 -6.79
CA ASN A 243 1.30 32.42 -5.82
C ASN A 243 -0.14 32.02 -6.19
N VAL A 244 -0.79 31.28 -5.32
CA VAL A 244 -2.16 30.78 -5.49
C VAL A 244 -2.95 31.04 -4.22
N SER A 245 -4.20 31.45 -4.36
CA SER A 245 -5.07 31.67 -3.19
C SER A 245 -5.41 30.32 -2.53
N TYR A 246 -5.74 30.37 -1.23
CA TYR A 246 -6.18 29.18 -0.50
C TYR A 246 -7.39 28.54 -1.18
N GLN A 247 -8.40 29.33 -1.54
CA GLN A 247 -9.63 28.81 -2.14
C GLN A 247 -9.38 28.12 -3.47
N GLU A 248 -8.62 28.76 -4.34
CA GLU A 248 -8.25 28.17 -5.64
C GLU A 248 -7.51 26.82 -5.48
N LEU A 249 -6.57 26.77 -4.52
CA LEU A 249 -5.80 25.56 -4.27
C LEU A 249 -6.66 24.43 -3.71
N ILE A 250 -7.58 24.74 -2.77
CA ILE A 250 -8.49 23.75 -2.19
C ILE A 250 -9.50 23.22 -3.22
N ASP A 251 -10.08 24.11 -4.01
CA ASP A 251 -11.02 23.72 -5.06
C ASP A 251 -10.36 22.82 -6.10
N ASP A 252 -9.12 23.13 -6.44
CA ASP A 252 -8.30 22.35 -7.34
C ASP A 252 -7.97 20.96 -6.78
N LEU A 253 -7.50 20.89 -5.54
CA LEU A 253 -7.22 19.61 -4.89
C LEU A 253 -8.49 18.78 -4.69
N GLN A 254 -9.62 19.41 -4.34
CA GLN A 254 -10.90 18.71 -4.20
C GLN A 254 -11.37 18.13 -5.54
N TYR A 255 -11.21 18.86 -6.64
CA TYR A 255 -11.45 18.32 -7.97
C TYR A 255 -10.48 17.17 -8.29
N ALA A 256 -9.18 17.35 -8.05
CA ALA A 256 -8.17 16.32 -8.30
C ALA A 256 -8.45 15.02 -7.55
N PHE A 257 -8.91 15.11 -6.30
CA PHE A 257 -9.20 13.96 -5.44
C PHE A 257 -10.53 13.26 -5.81
N SER A 258 -11.52 14.01 -6.28
CA SER A 258 -12.84 13.46 -6.58
C SER A 258 -12.98 12.94 -8.02
N GLN A 259 -12.43 13.64 -9.00
CA GLN A 259 -12.65 13.39 -10.43
C GLN A 259 -11.40 13.53 -11.30
N GLY A 260 -10.31 14.10 -10.76
CA GLY A 260 -9.08 14.40 -11.51
C GLY A 260 -8.03 13.30 -11.42
N GLU A 261 -6.76 13.68 -11.63
CA GLU A 261 -5.61 12.75 -11.72
C GLU A 261 -5.34 11.99 -10.42
N LEU A 262 -5.79 12.51 -9.28
CA LEU A 262 -5.60 11.92 -7.95
C LEU A 262 -6.89 11.28 -7.40
N ALA A 263 -7.88 11.10 -8.25
CA ALA A 263 -9.14 10.46 -7.86
C ALA A 263 -8.86 9.08 -7.24
N TYR A 264 -9.56 8.80 -6.12
CA TYR A 264 -9.43 7.55 -5.36
C TYR A 264 -8.10 7.33 -4.64
N LEU A 265 -7.14 8.25 -4.78
CA LEU A 265 -5.88 8.19 -4.04
C LEU A 265 -5.95 9.00 -2.74
N TYR A 266 -6.70 10.08 -2.74
CA TYR A 266 -6.82 11.00 -1.61
C TYR A 266 -8.26 11.45 -1.41
N ASP A 267 -8.55 11.93 -0.20
CA ASP A 267 -9.83 12.53 0.13
C ASP A 267 -9.64 13.72 1.08
N PHE A 268 -10.64 14.59 1.12
CA PHE A 268 -10.79 15.63 2.14
C PHE A 268 -11.95 15.31 3.08
N GLN A 269 -11.72 15.51 4.39
CA GLN A 269 -12.75 15.46 5.40
C GLN A 269 -13.06 16.87 5.90
N GLU A 270 -14.36 17.18 6.03
CA GLU A 270 -14.85 18.49 6.45
C GLU A 270 -14.70 18.75 7.96
N SER A 271 -14.36 17.73 8.75
CA SER A 271 -14.09 17.85 10.18
C SER A 271 -13.10 16.78 10.64
N ASP A 272 -12.28 17.13 11.62
CA ASP A 272 -11.37 16.17 12.27
C ASP A 272 -12.17 15.34 13.29
N LYS A 273 -12.41 14.09 12.97
CA LYS A 273 -13.07 13.10 13.85
C LYS A 273 -12.06 12.17 14.53
N GLY A 274 -10.76 12.46 14.37
CA GLY A 274 -9.67 11.65 14.87
C GLY A 274 -9.35 10.44 13.98
N PRO A 275 -8.31 9.68 14.34
CA PRO A 275 -7.78 8.60 13.49
C PRO A 275 -8.73 7.40 13.33
N GLU A 276 -9.58 7.11 14.32
CA GLU A 276 -10.39 5.89 14.35
C GLU A 276 -11.36 5.74 13.16
N VAL A 277 -11.89 6.87 12.64
CA VAL A 277 -12.82 6.87 11.51
C VAL A 277 -12.15 6.61 10.17
N HIS A 278 -10.81 6.56 10.15
CA HIS A 278 -10.01 6.34 8.95
C HIS A 278 -9.44 4.92 8.85
N LYS A 279 -9.79 4.05 9.80
CA LYS A 279 -9.46 2.62 9.70
C LYS A 279 -10.06 2.04 8.42
N PHE A 280 -9.26 1.25 7.71
CA PHE A 280 -9.63 0.63 6.44
C PHE A 280 -10.05 1.62 5.34
N THR A 281 -9.69 2.89 5.45
CA THR A 281 -9.87 3.80 4.31
C THR A 281 -9.12 3.26 3.09
N THR A 282 -9.70 3.38 1.91
CA THR A 282 -9.08 2.94 0.65
C THR A 282 -8.12 3.97 0.08
N TYR A 283 -8.07 5.17 0.65
CA TYR A 283 -7.20 6.25 0.21
C TYR A 283 -5.76 6.09 0.71
N SER A 284 -4.80 6.56 -0.05
CA SER A 284 -3.39 6.66 0.36
C SER A 284 -3.19 7.64 1.51
N ALA A 285 -4.01 8.69 1.55
CA ALA A 285 -4.15 9.61 2.68
C ALA A 285 -5.50 10.33 2.63
N VAL A 286 -6.00 10.70 3.81
CA VAL A 286 -7.19 11.54 3.98
C VAL A 286 -6.78 12.80 4.71
N PHE A 287 -7.00 13.96 4.08
CA PHE A 287 -6.62 15.26 4.63
C PHE A 287 -7.81 15.91 5.35
N ILE A 288 -7.51 16.63 6.41
CA ILE A 288 -8.51 17.35 7.21
C ILE A 288 -8.58 18.80 6.72
N LYS A 289 -9.65 19.12 6.02
CA LYS A 289 -9.83 20.41 5.35
C LYS A 289 -9.73 21.61 6.30
N PRO A 290 -10.34 21.62 7.49
CA PRO A 290 -10.18 22.71 8.46
C PRO A 290 -8.74 22.90 8.97
N ASN A 291 -7.90 21.86 8.90
CA ASN A 291 -6.50 21.92 9.32
C ASN A 291 -5.54 22.25 8.16
N THR A 292 -6.07 22.32 6.93
CA THR A 292 -5.30 22.72 5.75
C THR A 292 -5.15 24.24 5.69
N ARG A 293 -3.95 24.74 5.38
CA ARG A 293 -3.64 26.18 5.40
C ARG A 293 -2.64 26.55 4.31
N THR A 294 -2.71 27.81 3.89
CA THR A 294 -1.65 28.45 3.08
C THR A 294 -1.08 29.64 3.83
N ILE A 295 0.23 29.66 4.05
CA ILE A 295 0.93 30.73 4.76
C ILE A 295 2.20 31.06 3.97
N ASN A 296 2.31 32.30 3.47
CA ASN A 296 3.50 32.79 2.74
C ASN A 296 3.93 31.86 1.59
N GLY A 297 2.96 31.35 0.82
CA GLY A 297 3.20 30.44 -0.30
C GLY A 297 3.53 28.99 0.11
N ASN A 298 3.42 28.65 1.39
CA ASN A 298 3.48 27.26 1.85
C ASN A 298 2.07 26.72 2.00
N LEU A 299 1.83 25.55 1.43
CA LEU A 299 0.67 24.70 1.68
C LEU A 299 1.00 23.76 2.83
N TYR A 300 0.15 23.70 3.83
CA TYR A 300 0.18 22.77 4.96
C TYR A 300 -1.03 21.85 4.85
N LEU A 301 -0.78 20.54 4.86
CA LEU A 301 -1.79 19.50 4.81
C LEU A 301 -1.60 18.56 6.01
N HIS A 302 -2.59 18.56 6.89
CA HIS A 302 -2.67 17.61 7.99
C HIS A 302 -3.66 16.51 7.66
N GLY A 303 -3.36 15.26 8.04
CA GLY A 303 -4.25 14.15 7.75
C GLY A 303 -3.83 12.82 8.36
N TYR A 304 -4.49 11.78 7.87
CA TYR A 304 -4.34 10.42 8.35
C TYR A 304 -4.13 9.46 7.19
N PHE A 305 -3.45 8.37 7.46
CA PHE A 305 -3.36 7.22 6.56
C PHE A 305 -3.34 5.93 7.36
N ASP A 306 -4.03 4.93 6.88
CA ASP A 306 -3.95 3.60 7.46
C ASP A 306 -2.71 2.90 6.88
N ASN A 307 -1.88 2.31 7.71
CA ASN A 307 -0.72 1.56 7.23
C ASN A 307 -1.13 0.39 6.35
N GLU A 308 -2.28 -0.18 6.64
CA GLU A 308 -2.88 -1.26 5.88
C GLU A 308 -3.43 -0.77 4.53
N ASN A 309 -3.56 0.56 4.31
CA ASN A 309 -3.87 1.14 3.00
C ASN A 309 -2.80 0.85 1.96
N SER A 310 -1.59 0.56 2.38
CA SER A 310 -0.56 0.08 1.49
C SER A 310 -0.99 -1.21 0.78
N VAL A 311 -1.84 -2.02 1.41
CA VAL A 311 -2.47 -3.18 0.80
C VAL A 311 -3.38 -2.79 -0.36
N ASN A 312 -4.15 -1.71 -0.21
CA ASN A 312 -5.02 -1.23 -1.28
C ASN A 312 -4.22 -0.81 -2.53
N ARG A 313 -3.13 -0.05 -2.34
CA ARG A 313 -2.23 0.32 -3.45
C ARG A 313 -1.50 -0.89 -4.05
N TYR A 314 -1.17 -1.87 -3.21
CA TYR A 314 -0.60 -3.12 -3.67
C TYR A 314 -1.60 -3.96 -4.47
N PHE A 315 -2.86 -4.02 -4.02
CA PHE A 315 -3.95 -4.67 -4.75
C PHE A 315 -4.22 -3.98 -6.09
N ASP A 316 -4.26 -2.64 -6.13
CA ASP A 316 -4.42 -1.89 -7.38
C ASP A 316 -3.29 -2.19 -8.36
N LEU A 317 -2.05 -2.26 -7.86
CA LEU A 317 -0.90 -2.61 -8.69
C LEU A 317 -0.98 -4.06 -9.17
N ALA A 318 -1.40 -5.01 -8.32
CA ALA A 318 -1.60 -6.40 -8.70
C ALA A 318 -2.68 -6.54 -9.78
N ASN A 319 -3.80 -5.82 -9.64
CA ASN A 319 -4.83 -5.75 -10.66
C ASN A 319 -4.31 -5.18 -11.98
N TYR A 320 -3.57 -4.09 -11.92
CA TYR A 320 -3.00 -3.45 -13.10
C TYR A 320 -2.03 -4.37 -13.84
N VAL A 321 -1.15 -5.06 -13.11
CA VAL A 321 -0.19 -6.02 -13.65
C VAL A 321 -0.87 -7.28 -14.21
N SER A 322 -2.04 -7.66 -13.67
CA SER A 322 -2.82 -8.81 -14.09
C SER A 322 -3.59 -8.58 -15.38
N THR A 323 -3.74 -7.35 -15.83
CA THR A 323 -4.38 -7.03 -17.10
C THR A 323 -3.32 -7.04 -18.20
N GLU A 324 -3.53 -7.80 -19.27
CA GLU A 324 -2.66 -7.78 -20.46
C GLU A 324 -2.71 -6.43 -21.21
N LYS A 325 -3.68 -5.62 -20.90
CA LYS A 325 -3.86 -4.27 -21.43
C LYS A 325 -3.64 -3.28 -20.29
N ILE A 326 -2.75 -2.33 -20.54
CA ILE A 326 -2.64 -1.12 -19.71
C ILE A 326 -3.99 -0.41 -19.78
N ILE A 327 -4.87 -0.70 -18.83
CA ILE A 327 -6.16 -0.06 -18.73
C ILE A 327 -5.98 1.23 -17.98
N ASN A 328 -6.06 2.35 -18.70
CA ASN A 328 -6.38 3.63 -18.09
C ASN A 328 -7.92 3.70 -17.98
N PRO A 329 -8.49 4.05 -16.86
CA PRO A 329 -8.06 4.94 -15.79
C PRO A 329 -7.78 4.19 -14.47
N LEU A 330 -7.32 4.93 -13.45
CA LEU A 330 -7.30 4.50 -12.05
C LEU A 330 -8.56 3.68 -11.72
N PRO A 331 -8.46 2.56 -11.02
CA PRO A 331 -9.63 1.77 -10.66
C PRO A 331 -10.66 2.66 -9.97
N LYS A 332 -11.92 2.44 -10.29
CA LYS A 332 -13.03 3.16 -9.65
C LYS A 332 -12.98 2.88 -8.15
N LYS A 333 -13.38 3.89 -7.37
CA LYS A 333 -13.54 3.82 -5.92
C LYS A 333 -14.17 2.49 -5.53
N PHE A 334 -13.53 1.80 -4.62
CA PHE A 334 -14.11 0.66 -3.94
C PHE A 334 -14.92 1.23 -2.77
N ASP A 335 -16.22 1.31 -2.91
CA ASP A 335 -17.18 1.70 -1.87
C ASP A 335 -17.34 0.57 -0.86
#